data_126f3d29b2ea0c8899eac33823fe9550
#
_entry.id   126f3d29b2ea0c8899eac33823fe9550
#
_cell.length_a   1.000
_cell.length_b   1.000
_cell.length_c   1.000
_cell.angle_alpha   90.00
_cell.angle_beta   90.00
_cell.angle_gamma   90.00
#
_symmetry.space_group_name_H-M   'P 1'
#
loop_
_entity.id
_entity.type
_entity.pdbx_description
1 polymer ?
#
loop_
_entity_poly.entity_id
_entity_poly.type
_entity_poly.pdbx_seq_one_letter_code
_entity_poly.pdbx_strand_id
1 'polypeptide(L)' 'MSMSAQEHAAMSIVLAVGEAIKDLGSVPNGHLYARLMGQMNLETYNKVIALLVKVGAVKNENNLLTWVGK' A
#
# COMPACT_ATOMS: atom_id res chain seq x y z
N MET A 1 -12.18 -21.63 6.02
CA MET A 1 -11.39 -20.91 7.05
C MET A 1 -11.73 -19.42 6.96
N SER A 2 -12.15 -18.84 8.07
CA SER A 2 -12.53 -17.44 8.07
C SER A 2 -11.39 -16.58 8.62
N MET A 3 -11.23 -15.40 8.06
CA MET A 3 -10.25 -14.45 8.57
C MET A 3 -10.80 -13.78 9.83
N SER A 4 -9.91 -13.41 10.73
CA SER A 4 -10.27 -12.60 11.86
C SER A 4 -10.69 -11.21 11.37
N ALA A 5 -11.40 -10.45 12.22
CA ALA A 5 -11.79 -9.09 11.88
C ALA A 5 -10.55 -8.22 11.58
N GLN A 6 -9.45 -8.43 12.32
CA GLN A 6 -8.21 -7.70 12.10
C GLN A 6 -7.58 -8.02 10.75
N GLU A 7 -7.55 -9.30 10.39
CA GLU A 7 -6.99 -9.71 9.11
C GLU A 7 -7.81 -9.16 7.95
N HIS A 8 -9.12 -9.15 8.10
CA HIS A 8 -10.00 -8.61 7.07
C HIS A 8 -9.78 -7.10 6.90
N ALA A 9 -9.66 -6.36 8.00
CA ALA A 9 -9.42 -4.93 7.96
C ALA A 9 -8.05 -4.62 7.33
N ALA A 10 -7.02 -5.39 7.70
CA ALA A 10 -5.68 -5.20 7.13
C ALA A 10 -5.69 -5.46 5.62
N MET A 11 -6.39 -6.50 5.18
CA MET A 11 -6.48 -6.80 3.76
C MET A 11 -7.21 -5.68 2.99
N SER A 12 -8.25 -5.11 3.59
CA SER A 12 -8.96 -3.99 2.97
C SER A 12 -8.04 -2.78 2.80
N ILE A 13 -7.18 -2.52 3.79
CA ILE A 13 -6.22 -1.42 3.71
C ILE A 13 -5.21 -1.67 2.61
N VAL A 14 -4.68 -2.89 2.51
CA VAL A 14 -3.72 -3.25 1.48
C VAL A 14 -4.33 -3.05 0.09
N LEU A 15 -5.56 -3.51 -0.10
CA LEU A 15 -6.25 -3.36 -1.38
C LEU A 15 -6.48 -1.89 -1.72
N ALA A 16 -6.89 -1.09 -0.75
CA ALA A 16 -7.14 0.33 -0.97
C ALA A 16 -5.86 1.08 -1.36
N VAL A 17 -4.76 0.80 -0.68
CA VAL A 17 -3.47 1.42 -1.00
C VAL A 17 -3.00 0.97 -2.38
N GLY A 18 -3.12 -0.32 -2.67
CA GLY A 18 -2.76 -0.86 -3.98
C GLY A 18 -3.55 -0.20 -5.11
N GLU A 19 -4.86 -0.03 -4.93
CA GLU A 19 -5.70 0.63 -5.92
C GLU A 19 -5.29 2.08 -6.14
N ALA A 20 -4.92 2.79 -5.07
CA ALA A 20 -4.47 4.17 -5.20
C ALA A 20 -3.20 4.27 -6.05
N ILE A 21 -2.25 3.36 -5.82
CA ILE A 21 -1.01 3.34 -6.60
C ILE A 21 -1.30 2.96 -8.05
N LYS A 22 -2.17 1.97 -8.25
CA LYS A 22 -2.55 1.52 -9.58
C LYS A 22 -3.19 2.65 -10.39
N ASP A 23 -4.09 3.41 -9.77
CA ASP A 23 -4.76 4.52 -10.44
C ASP A 23 -3.78 5.62 -10.85
N LEU A 24 -2.78 5.87 -10.02
CA LEU A 24 -1.78 6.91 -10.29
C LEU A 24 -0.67 6.42 -11.23
N GLY A 25 -0.48 5.11 -11.31
CA GLY A 25 0.64 4.50 -12.05
C GLY A 25 1.92 4.54 -11.25
N SER A 26 2.35 5.72 -10.84
CA SER A 26 3.48 5.88 -9.94
C SER A 26 3.25 7.11 -9.06
N VAL A 27 3.85 7.09 -7.87
CA VAL A 27 3.67 8.17 -6.90
C VAL A 27 4.85 8.17 -5.93
N PRO A 28 5.39 9.36 -5.59
CA PRO A 28 6.43 9.43 -4.55
C PRO A 28 5.89 8.89 -3.23
N ASN A 29 6.71 8.10 -2.53
CA ASN A 29 6.32 7.45 -1.29
C ASN A 29 5.80 8.45 -0.25
N GLY A 30 6.53 9.54 -0.03
CA GLY A 30 6.10 10.55 0.95
C GLY A 30 4.80 11.22 0.55
N HIS A 31 4.59 11.42 -0.73
CA HIS A 31 3.36 12.03 -1.23
C HIS A 31 2.15 11.13 -0.98
N LEU A 32 2.30 9.84 -1.23
CA LEU A 32 1.23 8.88 -0.97
C LEU A 32 0.94 8.78 0.52
N TYR A 33 1.97 8.73 1.36
CA TYR A 33 1.77 8.69 2.79
C TYR A 33 1.02 9.93 3.28
N ALA A 34 1.37 11.11 2.76
CA ALA A 34 0.71 12.35 3.15
C ALA A 34 -0.80 12.29 2.89
N ARG A 35 -1.22 11.60 1.83
CA ARG A 35 -2.63 11.43 1.52
C ARG A 35 -3.33 10.42 2.43
N LEU A 36 -2.59 9.48 2.99
CA LEU A 36 -3.15 8.37 3.75
C LEU A 36 -2.96 8.52 5.25
N MET A 37 -2.17 9.48 5.69
CA MET A 37 -1.79 9.62 7.11
C MET A 37 -2.98 9.84 8.03
N GLY A 38 -4.09 10.33 7.52
CA GLY A 38 -5.30 10.49 8.30
C GLY A 38 -6.05 9.19 8.54
N GLN A 39 -5.70 8.13 7.81
CA GLN A 39 -6.39 6.85 7.86
C GLN A 39 -5.55 5.75 8.49
N MET A 40 -4.24 5.92 8.51
CA MET A 40 -3.33 4.92 9.08
C MET A 40 -2.05 5.60 9.57
N ASN A 41 -1.40 5.00 10.56
CA ASN A 41 -0.14 5.54 11.05
C ASN A 41 1.02 5.07 10.16
N LEU A 42 2.20 5.64 10.38
CA LEU A 42 3.37 5.36 9.57
C LEU A 42 3.78 3.88 9.63
N GLU A 43 3.67 3.28 10.80
CA GLU A 43 4.03 1.88 10.96
C GLU A 43 3.15 0.98 10.09
N THR A 44 1.85 1.20 10.11
CA THR A 44 0.91 0.44 9.29
C THR A 44 1.18 0.69 7.81
N TYR A 45 1.39 1.95 7.44
CA TYR A 45 1.70 2.32 6.06
C TYR A 45 2.94 1.58 5.56
N ASN A 46 4.02 1.59 6.34
CA ASN A 46 5.25 0.92 5.94
C ASN A 46 5.06 -0.58 5.77
N LYS A 47 4.26 -1.21 6.64
CA LYS A 47 3.96 -2.64 6.51
C LYS A 47 3.17 -2.94 5.25
N VAL A 48 2.21 -2.09 4.90
CA VAL A 48 1.40 -2.26 3.70
C VAL A 48 2.28 -2.13 2.45
N ILE A 49 3.12 -1.11 2.39
CA ILE A 49 4.01 -0.91 1.26
C ILE A 49 4.99 -2.08 1.13
N ALA A 50 5.56 -2.53 2.24
CA ALA A 50 6.49 -3.67 2.22
C ALA A 50 5.81 -4.93 1.68
N LEU A 51 4.55 -5.15 2.05
CA LEU A 51 3.80 -6.29 1.56
C LEU A 51 3.54 -6.20 0.06
N LEU A 52 3.13 -5.03 -0.42
CA LEU A 52 2.89 -4.82 -1.84
C LEU A 52 4.16 -5.01 -2.68
N VAL A 53 5.29 -4.58 -2.16
CA VAL A 53 6.58 -4.81 -2.82
C VAL A 53 6.94 -6.29 -2.80
N LYS A 54 6.74 -6.95 -1.65
CA LYS A 54 7.07 -8.36 -1.49
C LYS A 54 6.29 -9.25 -2.45
N VAL A 55 5.00 -8.97 -2.66
CA VAL A 55 4.18 -9.77 -3.56
C VAL A 55 4.36 -9.39 -5.04
N GLY A 56 5.18 -8.39 -5.32
CA GLY A 56 5.47 -8.00 -6.70
C GLY A 56 4.44 -7.11 -7.36
N ALA A 57 3.53 -6.52 -6.57
CA ALA A 57 2.52 -5.63 -7.13
C ALA A 57 3.04 -4.21 -7.31
N VAL A 58 4.02 -3.81 -6.50
CA VAL A 58 4.56 -2.46 -6.49
C VAL A 58 6.07 -2.52 -6.49
N LYS A 59 6.69 -1.59 -7.17
CA LYS A 59 8.15 -1.42 -7.19
C LYS A 59 8.48 -0.12 -6.47
N ASN A 60 9.45 -0.15 -5.58
CA ASN A 60 9.91 1.03 -4.88
C ASN A 60 11.35 1.31 -5.27
N GLU A 61 11.58 2.36 -6.03
CA GLU A 61 12.92 2.80 -6.43
C GLU A 61 13.09 4.27 -6.09
N ASN A 62 14.07 4.58 -5.27
CA ASN A 62 14.39 5.96 -4.91
C ASN A 62 13.15 6.67 -4.35
N ASN A 63 12.39 5.97 -3.52
CA ASN A 63 11.15 6.47 -2.90
C ASN A 63 10.03 6.77 -3.89
N LEU A 64 10.13 6.26 -5.11
CA LEU A 64 9.03 6.32 -6.07
C LEU A 64 8.36 4.95 -6.14
N LEU A 65 7.07 4.93 -5.84
CA LEU A 65 6.27 3.71 -5.88
C LEU A 65 5.61 3.61 -7.25
N THR A 66 5.78 2.47 -7.92
CA THR A 66 5.23 2.25 -9.24
C THR A 66 4.41 0.97 -9.23
N TRP A 67 3.20 1.04 -9.76
CA TRP A 67 2.37 -0.16 -9.90
C TRP A 67 2.93 -1.04 -11.03
N VAL A 68 3.30 -2.27 -10.70
CA VAL A 68 3.81 -3.23 -11.68
C VAL A 68 2.98 -4.52 -11.70
N GLY A 69 2.00 -4.62 -10.84
CA GLY A 69 1.07 -5.76 -10.81
C GLY A 69 0.11 -5.74 -11.99
N LYS A 70 -0.65 -6.81 -12.08
CA LYS A 70 -1.63 -6.95 -13.17
C LYS A 70 -3.03 -6.58 -12.73
#